data_4305643b2c4215c094791e33ef2e209c
#
_entry.id   4305643b2c4215c094791e33ef2e209c
#
_cell.length_a   1.000
_cell.length_b   1.000
_cell.length_c   1.000
_cell.angle_alpha   90.00
_cell.angle_beta   90.00
_cell.angle_gamma   90.00
#
_symmetry.space_group_name_H-M   'P 1'
#
loop_
_entity.id
_entity.type
_entity.pdbx_description
1 polymer ?
#
loop_
_entity_poly.entity_id
_entity_poly.type
_entity_poly.pdbx_seq_one_letter_code
_entity_poly.pdbx_strand_id
1 'polypeptide(L)'
;MRLLTGFPGFLGTEFITRLLQQTDASFLVLVQEKFEELAKAQIALLEAGIPGATGRVRPVIGDITLPGLGLPAGFSLQGITEVDHFAAIYDLNVKESLARLVNIEGTRNVLDFARGLPDLRALHYVSTCYVSGRFGGTFLESDLEKGQVFNNFYESTKFEAERLVRARMKDGLPAVIYRPSIVVGDSRTGATRKYDGPYFVIQWLLRQGKSALLPRLGDPSKFTINLVPSNYVLDAMVRLSQQPSSIGQTFQLADPRPYTIGKIVDILARDCERSLIQIPLPKNFAKFAVSAVPGLEGWLGIPRGALDYFVHPTRYDTSETLRSLQGTGIECPDFSSYSKTLVEYMKENPGVRSKPLV
;
A
#
# COMPACT_ATOMS: atom_id res chain seq x y z
N MET A 1 3.51 16.97 -17.73
CA MET A 1 2.50 16.99 -16.66
C MET A 1 2.04 15.56 -16.37
N ARG A 2 1.76 15.24 -15.09
CA ARG A 2 1.32 13.91 -14.64
C ARG A 2 -0.15 13.98 -14.18
N LEU A 3 -0.97 12.98 -14.53
CA LEU A 3 -2.30 12.81 -13.93
C LEU A 3 -2.18 11.79 -12.80
N LEU A 4 -2.58 12.15 -11.58
CA LEU A 4 -2.54 11.23 -10.45
C LEU A 4 -3.95 10.97 -9.91
N THR A 5 -4.29 9.70 -9.73
CA THR A 5 -5.49 9.25 -9.02
C THR A 5 -5.13 8.78 -7.62
N GLY A 6 -6.03 8.94 -6.65
CA GLY A 6 -5.79 8.55 -5.26
C GLY A 6 -5.23 9.67 -4.37
N PHE A 7 -5.36 10.92 -4.79
CA PHE A 7 -5.15 12.10 -3.96
C PHE A 7 -6.49 12.51 -3.31
N PRO A 8 -6.50 12.96 -2.05
CA PRO A 8 -5.39 13.22 -1.13
C PRO A 8 -5.00 12.02 -0.22
N GLY A 9 -5.03 10.80 -0.76
CA GLY A 9 -4.59 9.61 -0.04
C GLY A 9 -3.10 9.67 0.36
N PHE A 10 -2.72 8.87 1.38
CA PHE A 10 -1.38 8.94 1.97
C PHE A 10 -0.25 8.73 0.95
N LEU A 11 -0.24 7.59 0.24
CA LEU A 11 0.84 7.28 -0.70
C LEU A 11 0.89 8.26 -1.88
N GLY A 12 -0.28 8.64 -2.43
CA GLY A 12 -0.35 9.59 -3.54
C GLY A 12 0.18 10.98 -3.14
N THR A 13 -0.21 11.47 -1.97
CA THR A 13 0.29 12.75 -1.43
C THR A 13 1.80 12.72 -1.21
N GLU A 14 2.31 11.68 -0.57
CA GLU A 14 3.73 11.53 -0.27
C GLU A 14 4.59 11.34 -1.55
N PHE A 15 4.04 10.66 -2.56
CA PHE A 15 4.68 10.52 -3.87
C PHE A 15 4.81 11.87 -4.58
N ILE A 16 3.72 12.66 -4.61
CA ILE A 16 3.75 14.04 -5.14
C ILE A 16 4.79 14.88 -4.39
N THR A 17 4.78 14.84 -3.06
CA THR A 17 5.71 15.58 -2.21
C THR A 17 7.16 15.37 -2.65
N ARG A 18 7.57 14.11 -2.82
CA ARG A 18 8.94 13.76 -3.24
C ARG A 18 9.27 14.21 -4.64
N LEU A 19 8.35 14.04 -5.58
CA LEU A 19 8.58 14.49 -6.95
C LEU A 19 8.64 16.02 -7.07
N LEU A 20 7.82 16.75 -6.31
CA LEU A 20 7.89 18.22 -6.26
C LEU A 20 9.23 18.72 -5.73
N GLN A 21 9.82 18.00 -4.75
CA GLN A 21 11.12 18.33 -4.16
C GLN A 21 12.32 18.01 -5.07
N GLN A 22 12.17 16.98 -5.92
CA GLN A 22 13.30 16.42 -6.69
C GLN A 22 13.27 16.79 -8.17
N THR A 23 12.14 17.29 -8.69
CA THR A 23 11.93 17.52 -10.12
C THR A 23 11.05 18.75 -10.35
N ASP A 24 10.93 19.17 -11.61
CA ASP A 24 9.98 20.23 -12.05
C ASP A 24 8.61 19.67 -12.45
N ALA A 25 8.26 18.45 -12.02
CA ALA A 25 6.99 17.81 -12.34
C ALA A 25 5.79 18.65 -11.88
N SER A 26 4.76 18.70 -12.69
CA SER A 26 3.46 19.26 -12.33
C SER A 26 2.38 18.19 -12.41
N PHE A 27 1.35 18.33 -11.58
CA PHE A 27 0.31 17.33 -11.38
C PHE A 27 -1.08 17.88 -11.63
N LEU A 28 -1.89 17.07 -12.31
CA LEU A 28 -3.34 17.10 -12.22
C LEU A 28 -3.74 15.97 -11.25
N VAL A 29 -4.41 16.30 -10.16
CA VAL A 29 -4.89 15.28 -9.21
C VAL A 29 -6.39 15.07 -9.40
N LEU A 30 -6.76 13.85 -9.80
CA LEU A 30 -8.17 13.47 -9.96
C LEU A 30 -8.81 13.30 -8.59
N VAL A 31 -9.85 14.07 -8.30
CA VAL A 31 -10.48 14.13 -6.98
C VAL A 31 -11.99 14.01 -7.13
N GLN A 32 -12.62 13.13 -6.34
CA GLN A 32 -14.08 13.11 -6.24
C GLN A 32 -14.58 14.40 -5.56
N GLU A 33 -15.72 14.91 -5.98
CA GLU A 33 -16.30 16.16 -5.47
C GLU A 33 -16.36 16.21 -3.94
N LYS A 34 -16.74 15.10 -3.29
CA LYS A 34 -16.80 15.01 -1.81
C LYS A 34 -15.44 15.22 -1.10
N PHE A 35 -14.33 15.11 -1.82
CA PHE A 35 -12.97 15.30 -1.28
C PHE A 35 -12.31 16.60 -1.78
N GLU A 36 -13.01 17.46 -2.51
CA GLU A 36 -12.45 18.66 -3.12
C GLU A 36 -11.82 19.59 -2.07
N GLU A 37 -12.53 19.89 -1.00
CA GLU A 37 -12.02 20.79 0.05
C GLU A 37 -10.82 20.19 0.80
N LEU A 38 -10.83 18.88 1.04
CA LEU A 38 -9.69 18.19 1.63
C LEU A 38 -8.47 18.22 0.70
N ALA A 39 -8.70 18.07 -0.60
CA ALA A 39 -7.64 18.16 -1.61
C ALA A 39 -7.05 19.56 -1.71
N LYS A 40 -7.89 20.60 -1.73
CA LYS A 40 -7.43 22.02 -1.71
C LYS A 40 -6.58 22.32 -0.47
N ALA A 41 -7.04 21.89 0.71
CA ALA A 41 -6.28 22.06 1.95
C ALA A 41 -4.91 21.34 1.89
N GLN A 42 -4.89 20.13 1.36
CA GLN A 42 -3.63 19.37 1.21
C GLN A 42 -2.69 20.02 0.18
N ILE A 43 -3.21 20.56 -0.93
CA ILE A 43 -2.43 21.30 -1.92
C ILE A 43 -1.81 22.55 -1.27
N ALA A 44 -2.58 23.32 -0.52
CA ALA A 44 -2.08 24.50 0.18
C ALA A 44 -0.92 24.17 1.15
N LEU A 45 -1.01 23.01 1.84
CA LEU A 45 0.09 22.53 2.70
C LEU A 45 1.35 22.16 1.89
N LEU A 46 1.20 21.54 0.72
CA LEU A 46 2.31 21.21 -0.16
C LEU A 46 2.99 22.49 -0.69
N GLU A 47 2.20 23.46 -1.13
CA GLU A 47 2.70 24.75 -1.66
C GLU A 47 3.42 25.58 -0.59
N ALA A 48 2.90 25.58 0.64
CA ALA A 48 3.53 26.26 1.76
C ALA A 48 4.83 25.57 2.24
N GLY A 49 4.86 24.23 2.17
CA GLY A 49 5.98 23.45 2.70
C GLY A 49 7.10 23.17 1.70
N ILE A 50 6.89 23.35 0.40
CA ILE A 50 7.87 23.02 -0.65
C ILE A 50 8.17 24.25 -1.52
N PRO A 51 9.38 24.80 -1.46
CA PRO A 51 9.77 25.92 -2.30
C PRO A 51 9.57 25.63 -3.80
N GLY A 52 8.93 26.54 -4.52
CA GLY A 52 8.65 26.40 -5.96
C GLY A 52 7.53 25.44 -6.32
N ALA A 53 6.74 24.95 -5.35
CA ALA A 53 5.60 24.07 -5.62
C ALA A 53 4.31 24.80 -6.03
N THR A 54 4.23 26.10 -5.81
CA THR A 54 3.04 26.92 -6.09
C THR A 54 2.55 26.75 -7.53
N GLY A 55 1.28 26.37 -7.69
CA GLY A 55 0.62 26.14 -8.98
C GLY A 55 1.03 24.85 -9.70
N ARG A 56 1.91 24.04 -9.12
CA ARG A 56 2.35 22.78 -9.71
C ARG A 56 1.41 21.61 -9.43
N VAL A 57 0.50 21.71 -8.47
CA VAL A 57 -0.54 20.70 -8.19
C VAL A 57 -1.90 21.35 -8.38
N ARG A 58 -2.70 20.81 -9.30
CA ARG A 58 -4.04 21.34 -9.59
C ARG A 58 -5.06 20.22 -9.47
N PRO A 59 -6.16 20.42 -8.72
CA PRO A 59 -7.22 19.45 -8.64
C PRO A 59 -8.08 19.49 -9.91
N VAL A 60 -8.59 18.34 -10.31
CA VAL A 60 -9.62 18.19 -11.32
C VAL A 60 -10.69 17.26 -10.76
N ILE A 61 -11.95 17.70 -10.85
CA ILE A 61 -13.07 16.89 -10.37
C ILE A 61 -13.33 15.75 -11.34
N GLY A 62 -13.44 14.53 -10.79
CA GLY A 62 -13.73 13.34 -11.55
C GLY A 62 -13.77 12.10 -10.65
N ASP A 63 -14.08 10.96 -11.27
CA ASP A 63 -14.22 9.68 -10.58
C ASP A 63 -13.75 8.53 -11.48
N ILE A 64 -12.82 7.73 -11.00
CA ILE A 64 -12.30 6.57 -11.75
C ILE A 64 -13.40 5.53 -12.04
N THR A 65 -14.49 5.49 -11.27
CA THR A 65 -15.60 4.56 -11.49
C THR A 65 -16.47 4.92 -12.70
N LEU A 66 -16.26 6.10 -13.27
CA LEU A 66 -17.01 6.61 -14.42
C LEU A 66 -16.19 6.53 -15.71
N PRO A 67 -16.83 6.27 -16.87
CA PRO A 67 -16.18 6.37 -18.18
C PRO A 67 -15.50 7.73 -18.39
N GLY A 68 -14.32 7.74 -19.01
CA GLY A 68 -13.54 8.96 -19.20
C GLY A 68 -13.13 9.64 -17.90
N LEU A 69 -13.11 8.90 -16.79
CA LEU A 69 -12.83 9.36 -15.42
C LEU A 69 -13.82 10.42 -14.90
N GLY A 70 -15.02 10.50 -15.47
CA GLY A 70 -16.01 11.54 -15.14
C GLY A 70 -15.54 12.97 -15.41
N LEU A 71 -14.51 13.13 -16.25
CA LEU A 71 -13.98 14.45 -16.60
C LEU A 71 -14.96 15.25 -17.45
N PRO A 72 -14.97 16.59 -17.37
CA PRO A 72 -15.86 17.43 -18.16
C PRO A 72 -15.71 17.22 -19.67
N ALA A 73 -16.80 17.35 -20.43
CA ALA A 73 -16.73 17.34 -21.88
C ALA A 73 -15.76 18.44 -22.38
N GLY A 74 -14.86 18.07 -23.32
CA GLY A 74 -13.83 18.98 -23.83
C GLY A 74 -12.60 19.14 -22.92
N PHE A 75 -12.45 18.32 -21.87
CA PHE A 75 -11.23 18.30 -21.07
C PHE A 75 -10.01 18.07 -21.96
N SER A 76 -9.01 18.94 -21.83
CA SER A 76 -7.80 18.84 -22.67
C SER A 76 -6.87 17.73 -22.17
N LEU A 77 -6.56 16.79 -23.04
CA LEU A 77 -5.58 15.72 -22.80
C LEU A 77 -4.15 16.14 -23.12
N GLN A 78 -3.97 17.31 -23.74
CA GLN A 78 -2.65 17.77 -24.16
C GLN A 78 -1.70 18.03 -22.97
N GLY A 79 -0.47 17.60 -23.13
CA GLY A 79 0.58 17.80 -22.15
C GLY A 79 0.53 16.83 -20.96
N ILE A 80 -0.47 15.93 -20.88
CA ILE A 80 -0.44 14.83 -19.91
C ILE A 80 0.42 13.72 -20.52
N THR A 81 1.59 13.50 -19.93
CA THR A 81 2.57 12.54 -20.42
C THR A 81 2.73 11.31 -19.54
N GLU A 82 2.23 11.36 -18.32
CA GLU A 82 2.28 10.24 -17.38
C GLU A 82 0.99 10.14 -16.58
N VAL A 83 0.63 8.91 -16.23
CA VAL A 83 -0.53 8.60 -15.38
C VAL A 83 -0.07 7.81 -14.17
N ASP A 84 -0.33 8.32 -12.96
CA ASP A 84 -0.01 7.67 -11.70
C ASP A 84 -1.30 7.14 -11.06
N HIS A 85 -1.51 5.83 -11.11
CA HIS A 85 -2.75 5.21 -10.62
C HIS A 85 -2.56 4.62 -9.22
N PHE A 86 -2.88 5.43 -8.20
CA PHE A 86 -2.85 5.07 -6.77
C PHE A 86 -4.23 4.77 -6.19
N ALA A 87 -5.29 5.23 -6.86
CA ALA A 87 -6.64 5.05 -6.37
C ALA A 87 -7.01 3.57 -6.28
N ALA A 88 -7.37 3.13 -5.09
CA ALA A 88 -7.90 1.79 -4.80
C ALA A 88 -8.63 1.82 -3.45
N ILE A 89 -9.59 0.94 -3.26
CA ILE A 89 -10.12 0.66 -1.93
C ILE A 89 -9.22 -0.39 -1.28
N TYR A 90 -8.59 0.01 -0.16
CA TYR A 90 -7.85 -0.86 0.74
C TYR A 90 -8.63 -1.04 2.03
N ASP A 91 -9.49 -2.05 2.07
CA ASP A 91 -10.20 -2.49 3.27
C ASP A 91 -10.37 -4.03 3.18
N LEU A 92 -9.88 -4.75 4.19
CA LEU A 92 -9.95 -6.21 4.23
C LEU A 92 -11.39 -6.74 4.38
N ASN A 93 -12.32 -5.89 4.80
CA ASN A 93 -13.74 -6.19 4.97
C ASN A 93 -14.63 -5.52 3.91
N VAL A 94 -14.05 -5.02 2.84
CA VAL A 94 -14.78 -4.36 1.75
C VAL A 94 -15.83 -5.28 1.13
N LYS A 95 -17.00 -4.74 0.80
CA LYS A 95 -18.02 -5.46 0.03
C LYS A 95 -17.50 -5.73 -1.40
N GLU A 96 -17.76 -6.93 -1.92
CA GLU A 96 -17.32 -7.33 -3.25
C GLU A 96 -17.69 -6.33 -4.33
N SER A 97 -18.96 -5.91 -4.38
CA SER A 97 -19.45 -4.99 -5.39
C SER A 97 -18.67 -3.67 -5.44
N LEU A 98 -18.35 -3.11 -4.26
CA LEU A 98 -17.60 -1.88 -4.17
C LEU A 98 -16.12 -2.09 -4.52
N ALA A 99 -15.52 -3.20 -4.09
CA ALA A 99 -14.14 -3.55 -4.44
C ALA A 99 -14.00 -3.74 -5.97
N ARG A 100 -14.93 -4.44 -6.62
CA ARG A 100 -14.95 -4.61 -8.08
C ARG A 100 -15.12 -3.29 -8.81
N LEU A 101 -16.09 -2.47 -8.39
CA LEU A 101 -16.36 -1.17 -9.01
C LEU A 101 -15.12 -0.27 -9.00
N VAL A 102 -14.45 -0.14 -7.85
CA VAL A 102 -13.32 0.78 -7.71
C VAL A 102 -12.03 0.17 -8.23
N ASN A 103 -11.68 -1.06 -7.79
CA ASN A 103 -10.37 -1.61 -8.12
C ASN A 103 -10.29 -2.18 -9.54
N ILE A 104 -11.38 -2.75 -10.09
CA ILE A 104 -11.38 -3.36 -11.42
C ILE A 104 -11.87 -2.37 -12.46
N GLU A 105 -13.14 -1.91 -12.34
CA GLU A 105 -13.70 -1.00 -13.34
C GLU A 105 -13.02 0.36 -13.31
N GLY A 106 -12.67 0.87 -12.11
CA GLY A 106 -11.87 2.07 -11.97
C GLY A 106 -10.52 1.95 -12.67
N THR A 107 -9.81 0.84 -12.50
CA THR A 107 -8.54 0.59 -13.22
C THR A 107 -8.77 0.49 -14.73
N ARG A 108 -9.85 -0.18 -15.18
CA ARG A 108 -10.21 -0.24 -16.62
C ARG A 108 -10.37 1.15 -17.21
N ASN A 109 -11.15 2.03 -16.55
CA ASN A 109 -11.37 3.39 -16.99
C ASN A 109 -10.08 4.21 -17.05
N VAL A 110 -9.17 4.03 -16.07
CA VAL A 110 -7.85 4.69 -16.09
C VAL A 110 -6.98 4.18 -17.25
N LEU A 111 -7.03 2.89 -17.54
CA LEU A 111 -6.30 2.30 -18.68
C LEU A 111 -6.84 2.81 -20.02
N ASP A 112 -8.15 2.90 -20.16
CA ASP A 112 -8.79 3.40 -21.40
C ASP A 112 -8.51 4.91 -21.57
N PHE A 113 -8.54 5.69 -20.49
CA PHE A 113 -8.12 7.10 -20.49
C PHE A 113 -6.65 7.23 -20.93
N ALA A 114 -5.75 6.45 -20.34
CA ALA A 114 -4.32 6.49 -20.65
C ALA A 114 -4.04 6.19 -22.13
N ARG A 115 -4.77 5.24 -22.72
CA ARG A 115 -4.67 4.93 -24.19
C ARG A 115 -5.12 6.09 -25.08
N GLY A 116 -5.98 6.95 -24.59
CA GLY A 116 -6.42 8.14 -25.32
C GLY A 116 -5.46 9.32 -25.28
N LEU A 117 -4.39 9.25 -24.47
CA LEU A 117 -3.40 10.31 -24.36
C LEU A 117 -2.44 10.28 -25.55
N PRO A 118 -2.30 11.41 -26.30
CA PRO A 118 -1.45 11.43 -27.49
C PRO A 118 0.05 11.30 -27.17
N ASP A 119 0.47 11.80 -25.98
CA ASP A 119 1.88 11.90 -25.62
C ASP A 119 2.22 11.03 -24.38
N LEU A 120 1.48 9.95 -24.14
CA LEU A 120 1.72 9.08 -22.99
C LEU A 120 3.12 8.46 -23.04
N ARG A 121 3.91 8.69 -22.01
CA ARG A 121 5.24 8.11 -21.81
C ARG A 121 5.24 6.93 -20.86
N ALA A 122 4.44 7.01 -19.80
CA ALA A 122 4.33 5.93 -18.83
C ALA A 122 3.00 5.96 -18.05
N LEU A 123 2.51 4.77 -17.69
CA LEU A 123 1.49 4.56 -16.70
C LEU A 123 2.13 3.83 -15.50
N HIS A 124 2.03 4.42 -14.31
CA HIS A 124 2.53 3.88 -13.05
C HIS A 124 1.36 3.31 -12.26
N TYR A 125 1.28 1.99 -12.16
CA TYR A 125 0.20 1.30 -11.48
C TYR A 125 0.64 0.77 -10.12
N VAL A 126 -0.02 1.20 -9.05
CA VAL A 126 0.20 0.68 -7.70
C VAL A 126 -0.68 -0.53 -7.46
N SER A 127 -0.05 -1.71 -7.49
CA SER A 127 -0.65 -3.00 -7.14
C SER A 127 -0.34 -3.35 -5.68
N THR A 128 -0.16 -4.61 -5.37
CA THR A 128 0.26 -5.13 -4.06
C THR A 128 0.95 -6.48 -4.21
N CYS A 129 1.87 -6.82 -3.31
CA CYS A 129 2.41 -8.18 -3.21
C CYS A 129 1.31 -9.24 -2.98
N TYR A 130 0.18 -8.83 -2.39
CA TYR A 130 -0.92 -9.73 -2.04
C TYR A 130 -1.77 -10.20 -3.23
N VAL A 131 -1.46 -9.77 -4.47
CA VAL A 131 -1.97 -10.45 -5.69
C VAL A 131 -1.52 -11.90 -5.77
N SER A 132 -0.52 -12.29 -5.00
CA SER A 132 -0.08 -13.67 -4.83
C SER A 132 -1.11 -14.56 -4.13
N GLY A 133 -2.11 -13.98 -3.44
CA GLY A 133 -3.06 -14.74 -2.63
C GLY A 133 -2.33 -15.72 -1.70
N ARG A 134 -2.84 -16.96 -1.61
CA ARG A 134 -2.27 -18.03 -0.79
C ARG A 134 -1.32 -18.95 -1.58
N PHE A 135 -0.55 -18.40 -2.51
CA PHE A 135 0.46 -19.17 -3.24
C PHE A 135 1.55 -19.66 -2.28
N GLY A 136 1.84 -20.97 -2.31
CA GLY A 136 2.89 -21.57 -1.49
C GLY A 136 4.25 -21.51 -2.19
N GLY A 137 5.21 -20.81 -1.59
CA GLY A 137 6.55 -20.69 -2.15
C GLY A 137 6.98 -19.26 -2.48
N THR A 138 7.95 -19.10 -3.36
CA THR A 138 8.43 -17.78 -3.79
C THR A 138 7.65 -17.28 -5.00
N PHE A 139 6.98 -16.15 -4.86
CA PHE A 139 6.25 -15.47 -5.91
C PHE A 139 7.19 -14.48 -6.61
N LEU A 140 7.48 -14.72 -7.88
CA LEU A 140 8.41 -13.91 -8.66
C LEU A 140 7.75 -12.58 -9.07
N GLU A 141 8.57 -11.57 -9.37
CA GLU A 141 8.09 -10.28 -9.90
C GLU A 141 7.38 -10.45 -11.25
N SER A 142 7.80 -11.43 -12.06
CA SER A 142 7.14 -11.81 -13.30
C SER A 142 5.83 -12.59 -13.11
N ASP A 143 5.62 -13.23 -11.95
CA ASP A 143 4.44 -14.06 -11.69
C ASP A 143 3.18 -13.21 -11.52
N LEU A 144 2.03 -13.80 -11.92
CA LEU A 144 0.70 -13.31 -11.57
C LEU A 144 -0.29 -14.47 -11.46
N GLU A 145 -0.54 -15.20 -12.54
CA GLU A 145 -1.54 -16.26 -12.60
C GLU A 145 -0.91 -17.62 -12.24
N LYS A 146 -1.10 -18.03 -10.99
CA LYS A 146 -0.55 -19.27 -10.41
C LYS A 146 -1.65 -20.20 -9.87
N GLY A 147 -2.92 -19.92 -10.18
CA GLY A 147 -4.06 -20.69 -9.66
C GLY A 147 -4.32 -20.44 -8.17
N GLN A 148 -3.84 -19.36 -7.62
CA GLN A 148 -3.96 -19.01 -6.21
C GLN A 148 -5.39 -18.65 -5.80
N VAL A 149 -5.72 -18.92 -4.53
CA VAL A 149 -6.94 -18.47 -3.87
C VAL A 149 -6.65 -17.23 -3.01
N PHE A 150 -7.65 -16.40 -2.79
CA PHE A 150 -7.50 -15.12 -2.09
C PHE A 150 -8.18 -15.16 -0.72
N ASN A 151 -7.66 -14.36 0.22
CA ASN A 151 -8.22 -14.27 1.57
C ASN A 151 -9.45 -13.34 1.61
N ASN A 152 -9.51 -12.33 0.74
CA ASN A 152 -10.55 -11.31 0.73
C ASN A 152 -10.72 -10.68 -0.65
N PHE A 153 -11.74 -9.83 -0.80
CA PHE A 153 -12.05 -9.16 -2.06
C PHE A 153 -11.03 -8.09 -2.45
N TYR A 154 -10.27 -7.53 -1.51
CA TYR A 154 -9.18 -6.62 -1.85
C TYR A 154 -8.10 -7.35 -2.68
N GLU A 155 -7.62 -8.51 -2.19
CA GLU A 155 -6.60 -9.28 -2.90
C GLU A 155 -7.07 -9.73 -4.29
N SER A 156 -8.28 -10.31 -4.38
CA SER A 156 -8.81 -10.80 -5.65
C SER A 156 -9.06 -9.70 -6.66
N THR A 157 -9.58 -8.54 -6.23
CA THR A 157 -9.84 -7.42 -7.15
C THR A 157 -8.56 -6.71 -7.59
N LYS A 158 -7.53 -6.62 -6.72
CA LYS A 158 -6.21 -6.11 -7.11
C LYS A 158 -5.51 -7.06 -8.10
N PHE A 159 -5.67 -8.37 -7.93
CA PHE A 159 -5.19 -9.36 -8.89
C PHE A 159 -5.88 -9.20 -10.26
N GLU A 160 -7.22 -9.12 -10.30
CA GLU A 160 -7.96 -8.91 -11.54
C GLU A 160 -7.58 -7.58 -12.22
N ALA A 161 -7.41 -6.51 -11.45
CA ALA A 161 -6.98 -5.22 -11.95
C ALA A 161 -5.57 -5.29 -12.55
N GLU A 162 -4.62 -5.97 -11.90
CA GLU A 162 -3.28 -6.15 -12.46
C GLU A 162 -3.28 -6.99 -13.74
N ARG A 163 -4.18 -7.99 -13.87
CA ARG A 163 -4.38 -8.71 -15.13
C ARG A 163 -4.76 -7.76 -16.27
N LEU A 164 -5.65 -6.80 -16.01
CA LEU A 164 -6.03 -5.78 -17.01
C LEU A 164 -4.81 -4.94 -17.40
N VAL A 165 -4.02 -4.47 -16.43
CA VAL A 165 -2.81 -3.69 -16.70
C VAL A 165 -1.84 -4.50 -17.56
N ARG A 166 -1.53 -5.74 -17.16
CA ARG A 166 -0.62 -6.62 -17.93
C ARG A 166 -1.13 -6.95 -19.34
N ALA A 167 -2.44 -7.09 -19.52
CA ALA A 167 -3.03 -7.26 -20.84
C ALA A 167 -2.76 -6.01 -21.72
N ARG A 168 -3.00 -4.81 -21.18
CA ARG A 168 -2.70 -3.57 -21.91
C ARG A 168 -1.20 -3.35 -22.18
N MET A 169 -0.33 -3.80 -21.26
CA MET A 169 1.13 -3.78 -21.50
C MET A 169 1.51 -4.66 -22.70
N LYS A 170 0.90 -5.84 -22.82
CA LYS A 170 1.10 -6.72 -24.01
C LYS A 170 0.59 -6.06 -25.30
N ASP A 171 -0.45 -5.22 -25.22
CA ASP A 171 -0.98 -4.43 -26.32
C ASP A 171 -0.17 -3.13 -26.57
N GLY A 172 0.99 -2.96 -25.94
CA GLY A 172 1.90 -1.84 -26.16
C GLY A 172 1.72 -0.64 -25.22
N LEU A 173 0.85 -0.71 -24.18
CA LEU A 173 0.77 0.38 -23.19
C LEU A 173 2.09 0.45 -22.40
N PRO A 174 2.80 1.60 -22.36
CA PRO A 174 4.02 1.75 -21.58
C PRO A 174 3.67 1.86 -20.10
N ALA A 175 3.70 0.75 -19.35
CA ALA A 175 3.34 0.76 -17.94
C ALA A 175 4.41 0.14 -17.04
N VAL A 176 4.40 0.57 -15.78
CA VAL A 176 5.22 0.04 -14.68
C VAL A 176 4.29 -0.39 -13.56
N ILE A 177 4.52 -1.56 -13.00
CA ILE A 177 3.72 -2.12 -11.90
C ILE A 177 4.54 -2.11 -10.63
N TYR A 178 4.01 -1.51 -9.57
CA TYR A 178 4.59 -1.53 -8.23
C TYR A 178 3.74 -2.40 -7.31
N ARG A 179 4.36 -3.34 -6.63
CA ARG A 179 3.72 -4.22 -5.65
C ARG A 179 4.29 -3.97 -4.25
N PRO A 180 3.82 -2.97 -3.53
CA PRO A 180 4.19 -2.83 -2.12
C PRO A 180 3.72 -4.03 -1.30
N SER A 181 4.52 -4.42 -0.31
CA SER A 181 4.10 -5.34 0.74
C SER A 181 3.29 -4.60 1.82
N ILE A 182 3.27 -5.05 3.07
CA ILE A 182 2.58 -4.32 4.15
C ILE A 182 3.39 -3.06 4.45
N VAL A 183 2.84 -1.91 4.04
CA VAL A 183 3.47 -0.61 4.27
C VAL A 183 3.20 -0.16 5.70
N VAL A 184 4.27 0.09 6.44
CA VAL A 184 4.22 0.68 7.78
C VAL A 184 4.68 2.14 7.75
N GLY A 185 4.76 2.80 8.90
CA GLY A 185 5.21 4.18 9.00
C GLY A 185 6.62 4.42 8.46
N ASP A 186 6.99 5.69 8.32
CA ASP A 186 8.35 6.09 7.92
C ASP A 186 9.38 5.57 8.92
N SER A 187 10.46 4.96 8.46
CA SER A 187 11.47 4.34 9.32
C SER A 187 12.24 5.34 10.20
N ARG A 188 12.23 6.61 9.84
CA ARG A 188 12.97 7.67 10.53
C ARG A 188 12.11 8.40 11.58
N THR A 189 10.82 8.54 11.29
CA THR A 189 9.88 9.36 12.10
C THR A 189 8.75 8.56 12.71
N GLY A 190 8.50 7.34 12.23
CA GLY A 190 7.34 6.52 12.60
C GLY A 190 6.02 6.99 11.99
N ALA A 191 6.02 8.14 11.29
CA ALA A 191 4.82 8.79 10.80
C ALA A 191 4.00 7.89 9.87
N THR A 192 2.72 7.76 10.19
CA THR A 192 1.73 7.04 9.38
C THR A 192 0.36 7.69 9.50
N ARG A 193 -0.50 7.48 8.52
CA ARG A 193 -1.91 7.92 8.57
C ARG A 193 -2.88 6.79 8.93
N LYS A 194 -2.36 5.56 9.15
CA LYS A 194 -3.20 4.40 9.43
C LYS A 194 -2.47 3.39 10.30
N TYR A 195 -3.15 2.88 11.34
CA TYR A 195 -2.66 1.80 12.17
C TYR A 195 -3.30 0.47 11.75
N ASP A 196 -2.65 -0.27 10.87
CA ASP A 196 -3.01 -1.63 10.46
C ASP A 196 -1.78 -2.56 10.49
N GLY A 197 -1.95 -3.83 10.11
CA GLY A 197 -0.85 -4.80 10.14
C GLY A 197 -0.23 -4.96 11.53
N PRO A 198 1.09 -4.68 11.71
CA PRO A 198 1.78 -4.88 12.97
C PRO A 198 1.30 -3.95 14.09
N TYR A 199 0.63 -2.84 13.75
CA TYR A 199 0.11 -1.91 14.74
C TYR A 199 -0.96 -2.52 15.63
N PHE A 200 -1.70 -3.54 15.17
CA PHE A 200 -2.63 -4.28 16.03
C PHE A 200 -1.88 -4.99 17.17
N VAL A 201 -0.71 -5.57 16.88
CA VAL A 201 0.13 -6.20 17.90
C VAL A 201 0.67 -5.14 18.87
N ILE A 202 1.16 -4.01 18.36
CA ILE A 202 1.65 -2.90 19.19
C ILE A 202 0.53 -2.40 20.13
N GLN A 203 -0.66 -2.13 19.59
CA GLN A 203 -1.82 -1.71 20.41
C GLN A 203 -2.15 -2.72 21.51
N TRP A 204 -2.16 -4.00 21.14
CA TRP A 204 -2.44 -5.07 22.08
C TRP A 204 -1.42 -5.13 23.21
N LEU A 205 -0.14 -5.00 22.89
CA LEU A 205 0.95 -4.98 23.88
C LEU A 205 0.88 -3.76 24.78
N LEU A 206 0.62 -2.57 24.22
CA LEU A 206 0.58 -1.32 24.98
C LEU A 206 -0.63 -1.23 25.95
N ARG A 207 -1.73 -1.92 25.66
CA ARG A 207 -2.92 -1.98 26.55
C ARG A 207 -2.69 -2.83 27.79
N GLN A 208 -1.62 -3.63 27.85
CA GLN A 208 -1.32 -4.56 28.94
C GLN A 208 -0.20 -4.03 29.82
N GLY A 209 -0.07 -4.61 31.01
CA GLY A 209 1.02 -4.31 31.95
C GLY A 209 2.37 -4.86 31.48
N LYS A 210 3.37 -4.88 32.38
CA LYS A 210 4.73 -5.35 32.07
C LYS A 210 4.78 -6.78 31.51
N SER A 211 3.85 -7.66 31.96
CA SER A 211 3.66 -9.00 31.40
C SER A 211 2.47 -8.99 30.46
N ALA A 212 2.69 -9.24 29.19
CA ALA A 212 1.66 -9.22 28.17
C ALA A 212 1.35 -10.63 27.67
N LEU A 213 0.06 -10.97 27.65
CA LEU A 213 -0.45 -12.20 27.08
C LEU A 213 -0.67 -12.03 25.57
N LEU A 214 -0.12 -12.91 24.75
CA LEU A 214 -0.37 -12.92 23.32
C LEU A 214 -0.74 -14.33 22.86
N PRO A 215 -1.89 -14.51 22.17
CA PRO A 215 -2.24 -15.78 21.54
C PRO A 215 -1.22 -16.15 20.47
N ARG A 216 -0.65 -17.36 20.53
CA ARG A 216 0.22 -17.90 19.51
C ARG A 216 -0.61 -18.73 18.53
N LEU A 217 -0.78 -18.21 17.31
CA LEU A 217 -1.54 -18.88 16.24
C LEU A 217 -0.60 -19.75 15.40
N GLY A 218 -0.81 -21.06 15.43
CA GLY A 218 0.01 -22.00 14.68
C GLY A 218 1.47 -22.01 15.11
N ASP A 219 2.37 -22.25 14.15
CA ASP A 219 3.82 -22.20 14.37
C ASP A 219 4.38 -20.88 13.76
N PRO A 220 4.64 -19.86 14.60
CA PRO A 220 5.07 -18.54 14.13
C PRO A 220 6.52 -18.53 13.58
N SER A 221 7.24 -19.64 13.69
CA SER A 221 8.58 -19.77 13.11
C SER A 221 8.55 -20.17 11.63
N LYS A 222 7.42 -20.68 11.15
CA LYS A 222 7.25 -21.19 9.77
C LYS A 222 6.87 -20.14 8.75
N PHE A 223 6.21 -19.07 9.20
CA PHE A 223 5.67 -18.05 8.31
C PHE A 223 6.41 -16.73 8.52
N THR A 224 6.70 -16.06 7.41
CA THR A 224 7.24 -14.72 7.43
C THR A 224 6.12 -13.70 7.22
N ILE A 225 6.29 -12.49 7.75
CA ILE A 225 5.47 -11.35 7.41
C ILE A 225 6.37 -10.28 6.80
N ASN A 226 5.97 -9.79 5.65
CA ASN A 226 6.79 -8.82 4.94
C ASN A 226 6.29 -7.41 5.25
N LEU A 227 7.10 -6.64 5.97
CA LEU A 227 6.83 -5.28 6.42
C LEU A 227 7.84 -4.33 5.80
N VAL A 228 7.37 -3.26 5.21
CA VAL A 228 8.24 -2.26 4.57
C VAL A 228 7.88 -0.85 5.03
N PRO A 229 8.85 0.02 5.33
CA PRO A 229 8.54 1.39 5.72
C PRO A 229 8.13 2.22 4.51
N SER A 230 7.23 3.17 4.74
CA SER A 230 6.64 4.01 3.69
C SER A 230 7.69 4.83 2.92
N ASN A 231 8.73 5.31 3.58
CA ASN A 231 9.81 6.04 2.92
C ASN A 231 10.56 5.17 1.90
N TYR A 232 10.89 3.90 2.23
CA TYR A 232 11.52 3.00 1.26
C TYR A 232 10.63 2.78 0.03
N VAL A 233 9.35 2.48 0.24
CA VAL A 233 8.40 2.25 -0.85
C VAL A 233 8.31 3.47 -1.76
N LEU A 234 8.16 4.65 -1.18
CA LEU A 234 7.99 5.89 -1.93
C LEU A 234 9.27 6.34 -2.62
N ASP A 235 10.42 6.24 -1.96
CA ASP A 235 11.71 6.59 -2.54
C ASP A 235 12.04 5.65 -3.72
N ALA A 236 11.74 4.34 -3.58
CA ALA A 236 11.87 3.38 -4.66
C ALA A 236 10.93 3.69 -5.84
N MET A 237 9.64 3.96 -5.57
CA MET A 237 8.68 4.32 -6.61
C MET A 237 9.07 5.58 -7.36
N VAL A 238 9.49 6.63 -6.66
CA VAL A 238 9.95 7.89 -7.26
C VAL A 238 11.15 7.62 -8.16
N ARG A 239 12.15 6.89 -7.67
CA ARG A 239 13.35 6.57 -8.45
C ARG A 239 13.02 5.74 -9.69
N LEU A 240 12.25 4.67 -9.55
CA LEU A 240 11.86 3.78 -10.64
C LEU A 240 10.96 4.49 -11.66
N SER A 241 10.10 5.43 -11.23
CA SER A 241 9.25 6.20 -12.13
C SER A 241 10.03 7.13 -13.07
N GLN A 242 11.26 7.48 -12.71
CA GLN A 242 12.14 8.34 -13.50
C GLN A 242 13.10 7.54 -14.42
N GLN A 243 13.05 6.20 -14.36
CA GLN A 243 13.91 5.34 -15.18
C GLN A 243 13.15 4.80 -16.40
N PRO A 244 13.54 5.14 -17.63
CA PRO A 244 12.90 4.58 -18.83
C PRO A 244 12.98 3.04 -18.89
N SER A 245 14.02 2.44 -18.33
CA SER A 245 14.20 0.98 -18.22
C SER A 245 13.17 0.28 -17.33
N SER A 246 12.43 1.03 -16.52
CA SER A 246 11.34 0.49 -15.68
C SER A 246 10.08 0.16 -16.48
N ILE A 247 9.92 0.73 -17.68
CA ILE A 247 8.75 0.46 -18.53
C ILE A 247 8.71 -1.02 -18.90
N GLY A 248 7.55 -1.63 -18.75
CA GLY A 248 7.35 -3.07 -18.97
C GLY A 248 7.66 -3.94 -17.76
N GLN A 249 8.21 -3.37 -16.68
CA GLN A 249 8.64 -4.12 -15.50
C GLN A 249 7.56 -4.14 -14.40
N THR A 250 7.70 -5.13 -13.52
CA THR A 250 6.95 -5.23 -12.26
C THR A 250 7.95 -5.30 -11.11
N PHE A 251 7.77 -4.45 -10.10
CA PHE A 251 8.64 -4.34 -8.95
C PHE A 251 7.93 -4.74 -7.66
N GLN A 252 8.47 -5.71 -6.93
CA GLN A 252 8.00 -6.08 -5.60
C GLN A 252 8.73 -5.23 -4.55
N LEU A 253 8.05 -4.17 -4.07
CA LEU A 253 8.57 -3.30 -3.03
C LEU A 253 8.36 -3.96 -1.66
N ALA A 254 9.18 -4.96 -1.41
CA ALA A 254 9.13 -5.86 -0.26
C ALA A 254 10.50 -5.93 0.43
N ASP A 255 10.50 -6.31 1.70
CA ASP A 255 11.74 -6.62 2.42
C ASP A 255 12.36 -7.90 1.83
N PRO A 256 13.59 -7.86 1.33
CA PRO A 256 14.25 -9.04 0.77
C PRO A 256 14.63 -10.09 1.84
N ARG A 257 14.60 -9.71 3.13
CA ARG A 257 14.99 -10.57 4.28
C ARG A 257 13.94 -10.51 5.38
N PRO A 258 12.66 -10.83 5.09
CA PRO A 258 11.58 -10.65 6.05
C PRO A 258 11.75 -11.57 7.26
N TYR A 259 11.45 -11.05 8.42
CA TYR A 259 11.43 -11.82 9.65
C TYR A 259 10.24 -12.78 9.72
N THR A 260 10.41 -13.86 10.51
CA THR A 260 9.28 -14.70 10.90
C THR A 260 8.34 -13.92 11.81
N ILE A 261 7.07 -14.32 11.83
CA ILE A 261 6.05 -13.71 12.69
C ILE A 261 6.46 -13.74 14.15
N GLY A 262 7.03 -14.86 14.61
CA GLY A 262 7.54 -14.96 15.98
C GLY A 262 8.60 -13.91 16.27
N LYS A 263 9.56 -13.74 15.36
CA LYS A 263 10.63 -12.74 15.53
C LYS A 263 10.10 -11.30 15.52
N ILE A 264 9.10 -10.98 14.65
CA ILE A 264 8.44 -9.66 14.66
C ILE A 264 7.76 -9.41 16.02
N VAL A 265 7.03 -10.39 16.51
CA VAL A 265 6.36 -10.29 17.82
C VAL A 265 7.35 -10.06 18.96
N ASP A 266 8.46 -10.78 18.97
CA ASP A 266 9.51 -10.61 19.99
C ASP A 266 10.16 -9.21 19.93
N ILE A 267 10.43 -8.71 18.71
CA ILE A 267 10.95 -7.35 18.49
C ILE A 267 9.96 -6.31 19.02
N LEU A 268 8.69 -6.41 18.65
CA LEU A 268 7.66 -5.47 19.08
C LEU A 268 7.43 -5.51 20.60
N ALA A 269 7.48 -6.69 21.21
CA ALA A 269 7.39 -6.82 22.67
C ALA A 269 8.55 -6.15 23.39
N ARG A 270 9.77 -6.36 22.92
CA ARG A 270 10.98 -5.67 23.41
C ARG A 270 10.79 -4.15 23.32
N ASP A 271 10.36 -3.65 22.16
CA ASP A 271 10.25 -2.21 21.90
C ASP A 271 9.07 -1.57 22.64
N CYS A 272 8.03 -2.35 22.95
CA CYS A 272 6.96 -1.97 23.86
C CYS A 272 7.33 -2.12 25.35
N GLU A 273 8.51 -2.65 25.68
CA GLU A 273 8.96 -2.94 27.05
C GLU A 273 8.02 -3.93 27.76
N ARG A 274 7.65 -5.01 27.07
CA ARG A 274 6.76 -6.06 27.59
C ARG A 274 7.43 -7.43 27.58
N SER A 275 7.28 -8.14 28.70
CA SER A 275 7.61 -9.58 28.77
C SER A 275 6.43 -10.38 28.21
N LEU A 276 6.69 -11.20 27.19
CA LEU A 276 5.65 -11.98 26.53
C LEU A 276 5.35 -13.29 27.26
N ILE A 277 4.07 -13.56 27.47
CA ILE A 277 3.53 -14.86 27.82
C ILE A 277 2.70 -15.34 26.63
N GLN A 278 3.22 -16.29 25.87
CA GLN A 278 2.54 -16.80 24.67
C GLN A 278 1.70 -18.04 25.04
N ILE A 279 0.40 -17.98 24.70
CA ILE A 279 -0.54 -19.08 24.90
C ILE A 279 -0.83 -19.73 23.53
N PRO A 280 -0.48 -21.01 23.30
CA PRO A 280 -0.82 -21.69 22.08
C PRO A 280 -2.35 -21.76 21.88
N LEU A 281 -2.83 -21.26 20.74
CA LEU A 281 -4.23 -21.29 20.37
C LEU A 281 -4.38 -21.89 18.97
N PRO A 282 -5.20 -22.93 18.79
CA PRO A 282 -5.53 -23.42 17.46
C PRO A 282 -6.19 -22.32 16.62
N LYS A 283 -5.75 -22.17 15.36
CA LYS A 283 -6.25 -21.09 14.46
C LYS A 283 -7.78 -21.08 14.36
N ASN A 284 -8.38 -22.27 14.25
CA ASN A 284 -9.83 -22.40 14.13
C ASN A 284 -10.57 -21.96 15.39
N PHE A 285 -9.97 -22.20 16.58
CA PHE A 285 -10.51 -21.74 17.84
C PHE A 285 -10.41 -20.22 17.98
N ALA A 286 -9.30 -19.61 17.56
CA ALA A 286 -9.14 -18.14 17.55
C ALA A 286 -10.15 -17.47 16.62
N LYS A 287 -10.34 -17.98 15.40
CA LYS A 287 -11.38 -17.48 14.47
C LYS A 287 -12.78 -17.65 15.04
N PHE A 288 -13.06 -18.79 15.66
CA PHE A 288 -14.34 -19.06 16.32
C PHE A 288 -14.58 -18.11 17.50
N ALA A 289 -13.60 -17.93 18.39
CA ALA A 289 -13.71 -17.05 19.56
C ALA A 289 -13.99 -15.60 19.16
N VAL A 290 -13.27 -15.06 18.17
CA VAL A 290 -13.52 -13.73 17.61
C VAL A 290 -14.90 -13.64 16.97
N SER A 291 -15.43 -14.75 16.44
CA SER A 291 -16.75 -14.81 15.79
C SER A 291 -17.90 -14.95 16.78
N ALA A 292 -17.69 -15.71 17.86
CA ALA A 292 -18.75 -16.11 18.77
C ALA A 292 -18.96 -15.12 19.92
N VAL A 293 -17.95 -14.30 20.24
CA VAL A 293 -18.04 -13.35 21.35
C VAL A 293 -18.26 -11.93 20.81
N PRO A 294 -19.48 -11.38 20.90
CA PRO A 294 -19.77 -10.01 20.48
C PRO A 294 -18.84 -9.01 21.20
N GLY A 295 -18.22 -8.09 20.43
CA GLY A 295 -17.31 -7.09 20.96
C GLY A 295 -15.87 -7.55 21.17
N LEU A 296 -15.53 -8.83 21.06
CA LEU A 296 -14.17 -9.34 21.22
C LEU A 296 -13.23 -8.80 20.13
N GLU A 297 -13.71 -8.65 18.90
CA GLU A 297 -12.95 -8.04 17.79
C GLU A 297 -12.56 -6.59 18.13
N GLY A 298 -13.52 -5.80 18.65
CA GLY A 298 -13.27 -4.43 19.11
C GLY A 298 -12.35 -4.36 20.34
N TRP A 299 -12.46 -5.34 21.25
CA TRP A 299 -11.62 -5.41 22.43
C TRP A 299 -10.19 -5.85 22.11
N LEU A 300 -10.03 -6.85 21.22
CA LEU A 300 -8.73 -7.30 20.70
C LEU A 300 -8.10 -6.23 19.80
N GLY A 301 -8.91 -5.43 19.12
CA GLY A 301 -8.45 -4.46 18.11
C GLY A 301 -7.88 -5.12 16.84
N ILE A 302 -8.06 -6.43 16.65
CA ILE A 302 -7.56 -7.20 15.53
C ILE A 302 -8.74 -7.62 14.64
N PRO A 303 -8.87 -7.06 13.42
CA PRO A 303 -9.90 -7.48 12.47
C PRO A 303 -9.75 -8.97 12.10
N ARG A 304 -10.87 -9.67 11.89
CA ARG A 304 -10.86 -11.10 11.47
C ARG A 304 -10.00 -11.35 10.25
N GLY A 305 -10.08 -10.47 9.26
CA GLY A 305 -9.29 -10.55 8.02
C GLY A 305 -7.78 -10.49 8.24
N ALA A 306 -7.32 -9.84 9.33
CA ALA A 306 -5.91 -9.75 9.65
C ALA A 306 -5.32 -11.08 10.16
N LEU A 307 -6.15 -11.99 10.72
CA LEU A 307 -5.69 -13.28 11.22
C LEU A 307 -5.15 -14.21 10.11
N ASP A 308 -5.59 -14.04 8.87
CA ASP A 308 -5.13 -14.82 7.74
C ASP A 308 -3.69 -14.51 7.35
N TYR A 309 -3.24 -13.30 7.62
CA TYR A 309 -1.86 -12.86 7.34
C TYR A 309 -0.82 -13.46 8.30
N PHE A 310 -1.24 -13.95 9.47
CA PHE A 310 -0.35 -14.69 10.38
C PHE A 310 0.04 -16.09 9.90
N VAL A 311 -0.53 -16.55 8.80
CA VAL A 311 -0.23 -17.86 8.19
C VAL A 311 -0.10 -17.73 6.68
N HIS A 312 0.40 -16.60 6.22
CA HIS A 312 0.58 -16.34 4.79
C HIS A 312 1.78 -17.13 4.26
N PRO A 313 1.56 -18.04 3.26
CA PRO A 313 2.60 -18.98 2.86
C PRO A 313 3.58 -18.45 1.82
N THR A 314 3.36 -17.23 1.29
CA THR A 314 4.10 -16.69 0.16
C THR A 314 5.34 -15.92 0.62
N ARG A 315 6.45 -16.14 -0.08
CA ARG A 315 7.64 -15.29 -0.06
C ARG A 315 7.69 -14.47 -1.34
N TYR A 316 8.28 -13.31 -1.30
CA TYR A 316 8.35 -12.39 -2.43
C TYR A 316 9.78 -12.31 -2.96
N ASP A 317 9.97 -12.57 -4.25
CA ASP A 317 11.22 -12.26 -4.94
C ASP A 317 11.31 -10.75 -5.16
N THR A 318 12.50 -10.19 -4.97
CA THR A 318 12.78 -8.76 -5.15
C THR A 318 14.00 -8.54 -6.04
N SER A 319 14.37 -9.53 -6.83
CA SER A 319 15.62 -9.51 -7.60
C SER A 319 15.66 -8.39 -8.63
N GLU A 320 14.55 -8.14 -9.34
CA GLU A 320 14.45 -7.06 -10.33
C GLU A 320 14.44 -5.69 -9.64
N THR A 321 13.68 -5.56 -8.54
CA THR A 321 13.65 -4.35 -7.73
C THR A 321 15.06 -3.99 -7.23
N LEU A 322 15.79 -4.94 -6.64
CA LEU A 322 17.14 -4.71 -6.13
C LEU A 322 18.12 -4.34 -7.25
N ARG A 323 18.04 -5.02 -8.41
CA ARG A 323 18.87 -4.71 -9.57
C ARG A 323 18.63 -3.28 -10.07
N SER A 324 17.36 -2.89 -10.20
CA SER A 324 16.99 -1.56 -10.72
C SER A 324 17.29 -0.43 -9.74
N LEU A 325 17.39 -0.71 -8.44
CA LEU A 325 17.77 0.24 -7.39
C LEU A 325 19.27 0.22 -7.07
N GLN A 326 20.05 -0.69 -7.68
CA GLN A 326 21.49 -0.80 -7.42
C GLN A 326 22.21 0.54 -7.68
N GLY A 327 23.06 0.96 -6.75
CA GLY A 327 23.82 2.21 -6.83
C GLY A 327 23.03 3.48 -6.55
N THR A 328 21.72 3.39 -6.22
CA THR A 328 20.89 4.55 -5.89
C THR A 328 20.93 4.94 -4.40
N GLY A 329 21.43 4.07 -3.52
CA GLY A 329 21.38 4.25 -2.07
C GLY A 329 20.00 3.97 -1.46
N ILE A 330 19.02 3.51 -2.26
CA ILE A 330 17.67 3.18 -1.78
C ILE A 330 17.65 1.69 -1.42
N GLU A 331 17.59 1.41 -0.13
CA GLU A 331 17.56 0.05 0.42
C GLU A 331 16.44 -0.09 1.45
N CYS A 332 15.84 -1.29 1.52
CA CYS A 332 14.86 -1.58 2.58
C CYS A 332 15.62 -1.77 3.90
N PRO A 333 15.38 -0.92 4.91
CA PRO A 333 16.06 -1.05 6.20
C PRO A 333 15.55 -2.30 6.95
N ASP A 334 16.40 -2.89 7.76
CA ASP A 334 16.04 -3.99 8.64
C ASP A 334 14.93 -3.57 9.62
N PHE A 335 13.88 -4.38 9.77
CA PHE A 335 12.73 -4.05 10.62
C PHE A 335 13.14 -3.72 12.06
N SER A 336 14.12 -4.42 12.62
CA SER A 336 14.57 -4.20 13.99
C SER A 336 15.28 -2.86 14.21
N SER A 337 15.71 -2.20 13.12
CA SER A 337 16.36 -0.90 13.20
C SER A 337 15.39 0.27 13.36
N TYR A 338 14.11 0.08 12.98
CA TYR A 338 13.11 1.16 13.03
C TYR A 338 11.82 0.81 13.78
N SER A 339 11.63 -0.44 14.18
CA SER A 339 10.42 -0.88 14.90
C SER A 339 10.13 -0.07 16.16
N LYS A 340 11.18 0.32 16.90
CA LYS A 340 11.04 1.19 18.08
C LYS A 340 10.45 2.56 17.72
N THR A 341 10.87 3.17 16.61
CA THR A 341 10.34 4.44 16.12
C THR A 341 8.83 4.35 15.81
N LEU A 342 8.37 3.22 15.25
CA LEU A 342 6.94 2.99 15.01
C LEU A 342 6.14 2.93 16.32
N VAL A 343 6.70 2.26 17.34
CA VAL A 343 6.08 2.12 18.67
C VAL A 343 6.01 3.48 19.36
N GLU A 344 7.08 4.26 19.33
CA GLU A 344 7.14 5.59 19.93
C GLU A 344 6.15 6.54 19.26
N TYR A 345 6.14 6.58 17.92
CA TYR A 345 5.16 7.38 17.18
C TYR A 345 3.71 7.02 17.54
N MET A 346 3.41 5.74 17.70
CA MET A 346 2.07 5.30 18.09
C MET A 346 1.69 5.71 19.51
N LYS A 347 2.63 5.70 20.45
CA LYS A 347 2.41 6.19 21.82
C LYS A 347 2.08 7.69 21.85
N GLU A 348 2.79 8.47 21.02
CA GLU A 348 2.62 9.92 20.92
C GLU A 348 1.37 10.32 20.12
N ASN A 349 0.93 9.49 19.20
CA ASN A 349 -0.16 9.77 18.26
C ASN A 349 -1.30 8.73 18.33
N PRO A 350 -1.92 8.48 19.51
CA PRO A 350 -2.92 7.42 19.67
C PRO A 350 -4.22 7.67 18.89
N GLY A 351 -4.43 8.90 18.41
CA GLY A 351 -5.65 9.32 17.72
C GLY A 351 -5.65 9.06 16.20
N VAL A 352 -4.56 8.51 15.62
CA VAL A 352 -4.54 8.15 14.20
C VAL A 352 -5.57 7.06 13.94
N ARG A 353 -6.60 7.38 13.16
CA ARG A 353 -7.73 6.47 12.89
C ARG A 353 -7.55 5.76 11.55
N SER A 354 -7.77 4.44 11.55
CA SER A 354 -7.73 3.58 10.37
C SER A 354 -8.97 3.71 9.47
N LYS A 355 -9.43 4.92 9.15
CA LYS A 355 -10.55 5.08 8.22
C LYS A 355 -10.02 5.28 6.80
N PRO A 356 -10.38 4.40 5.83
CA PRO A 356 -10.07 4.65 4.43
C PRO A 356 -10.84 5.89 3.94
N LEU A 357 -10.24 6.61 2.99
CA LEU A 357 -10.95 7.63 2.21
C LEU A 357 -11.83 6.86 1.20
N VAL A 358 -13.12 6.71 1.50
CA VAL A 358 -14.10 6.00 0.66
C VAL A 358 -15.25 6.93 0.30
#